data_89be5a3647536d500bb49315401b1a26
#
_entry.id   89be5a3647536d500bb49315401b1a26
#
_cell.length_a   1.000
_cell.length_b   1.000
_cell.length_c   1.000
_cell.angle_alpha   90.00
_cell.angle_beta   90.00
_cell.angle_gamma   90.00
#
_symmetry.space_group_name_H-M   'P 1'
#
loop_
_entity.id
_entity.type
_entity.pdbx_description
1 polymer ?
#
loop_
_entity_poly.entity_id
_entity_poly.type
_entity_poly.pdbx_seq_one_letter_code
_entity_poly.pdbx_strand_id
1 'polypeptide(L)'
;MNVKANHRIAELPSVEYFDVFPSCGDETLPFGAVWQCHLRRGGALDDIRFDNIYVGPEAGADLAEARARYGDAVEFQELDDPEARTAELLAQGHIVARCSGRMEFGARALGNRSILADPGNPVVVNVINRMIKQRDFWMPFAPAVLGEQAERYIHIPSSLPKPRVSPYMMHAFETTGCREDLIAAVHPADHTARVQTVWKDLNPSFHALIEAFGRRTGRHVLLNTSFNLHGFPIVAGACDAVGVLLRSGLEYLVIDRWLVTKRRRLEPVRAASTQQGLQAQNLISPA
;
A
#
# COMPACT_ATOMS: atom_id res chain seq x y z
N MET A 1 15.46 -10.78 0.47
CA MET A 1 15.58 -9.91 -0.74
C MET A 1 16.38 -8.66 -0.40
N ASN A 2 17.43 -8.39 -1.16
CA ASN A 2 18.29 -7.21 -1.00
C ASN A 2 18.24 -6.35 -2.28
N VAL A 3 17.31 -5.39 -2.32
CA VAL A 3 17.08 -4.53 -3.49
C VAL A 3 18.27 -3.61 -3.83
N LYS A 4 19.12 -3.29 -2.83
CA LYS A 4 20.36 -2.52 -3.06
C LYS A 4 21.41 -3.35 -3.76
N ALA A 5 21.59 -4.62 -3.38
CA ALA A 5 22.46 -5.54 -4.11
C ALA A 5 21.97 -5.74 -5.55
N ASN A 6 20.66 -5.93 -5.75
CA ASN A 6 20.05 -6.05 -7.07
C ASN A 6 20.32 -4.81 -7.93
N HIS A 7 20.18 -3.62 -7.38
CA HIS A 7 20.51 -2.36 -8.04
C HIS A 7 21.99 -2.32 -8.47
N ARG A 8 22.91 -2.62 -7.57
CA ARG A 8 24.36 -2.62 -7.87
C ARG A 8 24.76 -3.65 -8.93
N ILE A 9 24.12 -4.83 -8.92
CA ILE A 9 24.36 -5.85 -9.95
C ILE A 9 23.86 -5.36 -11.31
N ALA A 10 22.67 -4.77 -11.36
CA ALA A 10 22.08 -4.26 -12.60
C ALA A 10 22.91 -3.14 -13.26
N GLU A 11 23.70 -2.40 -12.48
CA GLU A 11 24.56 -1.30 -12.96
C GLU A 11 25.97 -1.76 -13.42
N LEU A 12 26.32 -3.03 -13.19
CA LEU A 12 27.66 -3.52 -13.61
C LEU A 12 27.78 -3.52 -15.14
N PRO A 13 28.84 -2.93 -15.72
CA PRO A 13 29.06 -2.88 -17.18
C PRO A 13 29.11 -4.24 -17.85
N SER A 14 29.46 -5.29 -17.09
CA SER A 14 29.55 -6.68 -17.56
C SER A 14 28.23 -7.43 -17.54
N VAL A 15 27.14 -6.83 -17.01
CA VAL A 15 25.84 -7.46 -16.92
C VAL A 15 24.95 -6.94 -18.05
N GLU A 16 24.68 -7.80 -19.03
CA GLU A 16 23.81 -7.48 -20.17
C GLU A 16 22.34 -7.67 -19.87
N TYR A 17 22.01 -8.65 -19.01
CA TYR A 17 20.65 -8.96 -18.58
C TYR A 17 20.61 -9.36 -17.12
N PHE A 18 19.69 -8.78 -16.36
CA PHE A 18 19.50 -9.09 -14.95
C PHE A 18 18.02 -9.05 -14.61
N ASP A 19 17.52 -10.15 -14.06
CA ASP A 19 16.16 -10.25 -13.54
C ASP A 19 16.16 -10.96 -12.19
N VAL A 20 15.14 -10.68 -11.38
CA VAL A 20 14.97 -11.29 -10.06
C VAL A 20 13.54 -11.75 -9.93
N PHE A 21 13.35 -13.04 -9.73
CA PHE A 21 12.02 -13.64 -9.55
C PHE A 21 11.29 -12.95 -8.39
N PRO A 22 10.02 -12.55 -8.57
CA PRO A 22 9.25 -11.87 -7.52
C PRO A 22 9.11 -12.73 -6.28
N SER A 23 9.24 -12.08 -5.11
CA SER A 23 9.17 -12.75 -3.80
C SER A 23 10.17 -13.91 -3.66
N CYS A 24 11.46 -13.64 -3.96
CA CYS A 24 12.56 -14.61 -3.96
C CYS A 24 12.96 -15.08 -2.54
N GLY A 25 12.02 -15.62 -1.79
CA GLY A 25 12.19 -16.25 -0.48
C GLY A 25 11.77 -17.71 -0.50
N ASP A 26 11.68 -18.33 0.67
CA ASP A 26 11.30 -19.74 0.83
C ASP A 26 9.90 -20.01 0.25
N GLU A 27 9.03 -19.02 0.24
CA GLU A 27 7.67 -19.09 -0.31
C GLU A 27 7.64 -19.38 -1.82
N THR A 28 8.73 -19.12 -2.56
CA THR A 28 8.80 -19.37 -4.00
C THR A 28 9.45 -20.70 -4.37
N LEU A 29 10.07 -21.41 -3.45
CA LEU A 29 10.64 -22.74 -3.69
C LEU A 29 9.62 -23.73 -4.29
N PRO A 30 8.33 -23.76 -3.85
CA PRO A 30 7.33 -24.62 -4.46
C PRO A 30 7.12 -24.38 -5.96
N PHE A 31 7.25 -23.15 -6.46
CA PHE A 31 7.16 -22.87 -7.91
C PHE A 31 8.27 -23.62 -8.67
N GLY A 32 9.53 -23.49 -8.21
CA GLY A 32 10.65 -24.18 -8.80
C GLY A 32 10.48 -25.70 -8.75
N ALA A 33 9.96 -26.25 -7.65
CA ALA A 33 9.68 -27.67 -7.51
C ALA A 33 8.61 -28.17 -8.48
N VAL A 34 7.51 -27.41 -8.67
CA VAL A 34 6.44 -27.73 -9.62
C VAL A 34 6.98 -27.68 -11.06
N TRP A 35 7.71 -26.67 -11.43
CA TRP A 35 8.32 -26.51 -12.75
C TRP A 35 9.30 -27.65 -13.04
N GLN A 36 10.16 -27.98 -12.09
CA GLN A 36 11.09 -29.10 -12.23
C GLN A 36 10.35 -30.45 -12.40
N CYS A 37 9.26 -30.63 -11.66
CA CYS A 37 8.44 -31.84 -11.79
C CYS A 37 7.78 -31.93 -13.17
N HIS A 38 7.25 -30.82 -13.70
CA HIS A 38 6.66 -30.74 -15.03
C HIS A 38 7.67 -31.13 -16.11
N LEU A 39 8.86 -30.54 -16.11
CA LEU A 39 9.92 -30.85 -17.05
C LEU A 39 10.39 -32.30 -16.97
N ARG A 40 10.55 -32.87 -15.76
CA ARG A 40 10.90 -34.30 -15.57
C ARG A 40 9.86 -35.26 -16.09
N ARG A 41 8.60 -34.84 -16.21
CA ARG A 41 7.50 -35.62 -16.79
C ARG A 41 7.36 -35.44 -18.32
N GLY A 42 8.31 -34.77 -18.96
CA GLY A 42 8.33 -34.55 -20.40
C GLY A 42 7.56 -33.30 -20.85
N GLY A 43 7.14 -32.42 -19.93
CA GLY A 43 6.57 -31.11 -20.28
C GLY A 43 7.64 -30.17 -20.87
N ALA A 44 7.21 -29.20 -21.67
CA ALA A 44 8.09 -28.22 -22.27
C ALA A 44 8.25 -26.96 -21.40
N LEU A 45 9.38 -26.23 -21.58
CA LEU A 45 9.57 -24.93 -20.93
C LEU A 45 8.50 -23.91 -21.33
N ASP A 46 8.04 -23.96 -22.56
CA ASP A 46 7.00 -23.07 -23.11
C ASP A 46 5.63 -23.26 -22.48
N ASP A 47 5.41 -24.39 -21.79
CA ASP A 47 4.19 -24.63 -21.01
C ASP A 47 4.20 -23.88 -19.68
N ILE A 48 5.39 -23.47 -19.21
CA ILE A 48 5.58 -22.79 -17.94
C ILE A 48 5.31 -21.30 -18.13
N ARG A 49 4.11 -20.86 -17.69
CA ARG A 49 3.70 -19.46 -17.75
C ARG A 49 3.64 -18.85 -16.37
N PHE A 50 4.12 -17.64 -16.27
CA PHE A 50 4.02 -16.80 -15.08
C PHE A 50 3.46 -15.44 -15.48
N ASP A 51 2.13 -15.34 -15.53
CA ASP A 51 1.45 -14.16 -16.05
C ASP A 51 1.54 -12.98 -15.06
N ASN A 52 1.28 -13.26 -13.78
CA ASN A 52 1.37 -12.28 -12.69
C ASN A 52 1.35 -12.97 -11.33
N ILE A 53 1.49 -12.17 -10.25
CA ILE A 53 1.48 -12.67 -8.87
C ILE A 53 0.19 -12.34 -8.10
N TYR A 54 -0.84 -11.84 -8.75
CA TYR A 54 -2.14 -11.58 -8.12
C TYR A 54 -3.01 -12.86 -8.14
N VAL A 55 -2.59 -13.86 -7.36
CA VAL A 55 -3.16 -15.22 -7.37
C VAL A 55 -3.86 -15.62 -6.07
N GLY A 56 -3.81 -14.74 -5.06
CA GLY A 56 -4.42 -14.97 -3.75
C GLY A 56 -5.95 -14.79 -3.74
N PRO A 57 -6.59 -14.76 -2.56
CA PRO A 57 -8.04 -14.61 -2.42
C PRO A 57 -8.54 -13.26 -2.93
N GLU A 58 -9.81 -13.25 -3.40
CA GLU A 58 -10.52 -12.03 -3.78
C GLU A 58 -10.84 -11.18 -2.55
N ALA A 59 -10.75 -9.86 -2.68
CA ALA A 59 -11.00 -8.91 -1.60
C ALA A 59 -12.42 -8.98 -1.04
N GLY A 60 -13.40 -9.15 -1.91
CA GLY A 60 -14.82 -9.18 -1.56
C GLY A 60 -15.35 -10.57 -1.15
N ALA A 61 -14.50 -11.62 -1.10
CA ALA A 61 -14.97 -12.99 -0.87
C ALA A 61 -15.73 -13.17 0.45
N ASP A 62 -15.36 -12.42 1.48
CA ASP A 62 -15.97 -12.44 2.82
C ASP A 62 -16.70 -11.11 3.19
N LEU A 63 -17.08 -10.31 2.19
CA LEU A 63 -17.72 -9.01 2.38
C LEU A 63 -19.06 -9.10 3.14
N ALA A 64 -19.85 -10.13 2.86
CA ALA A 64 -21.11 -10.35 3.56
C ALA A 64 -20.89 -10.62 5.06
N GLU A 65 -19.87 -11.42 5.39
CA GLU A 65 -19.46 -11.66 6.77
C GLU A 65 -18.96 -10.37 7.44
N ALA A 66 -18.10 -9.60 6.75
CA ALA A 66 -17.60 -8.33 7.25
C ALA A 66 -18.74 -7.35 7.57
N ARG A 67 -19.75 -7.27 6.71
CA ARG A 67 -20.95 -6.46 6.95
C ARG A 67 -21.76 -6.93 8.15
N ALA A 68 -21.98 -8.23 8.28
CA ALA A 68 -22.69 -8.80 9.41
C ALA A 68 -21.95 -8.56 10.74
N ARG A 69 -20.61 -8.69 10.71
CA ARG A 69 -19.76 -8.58 11.91
C ARG A 69 -19.51 -7.15 12.36
N TYR A 70 -19.39 -6.21 11.42
CA TYR A 70 -18.90 -4.86 11.71
C TYR A 70 -19.87 -3.74 11.30
N GLY A 71 -21.05 -4.05 10.75
CA GLY A 71 -22.00 -3.06 10.24
C GLY A 71 -22.44 -2.00 11.23
N ASP A 72 -22.42 -2.30 12.55
CA ASP A 72 -22.71 -1.33 13.58
C ASP A 72 -21.58 -0.33 13.85
N ALA A 73 -20.33 -0.72 13.51
CA ALA A 73 -19.12 0.07 13.79
C ALA A 73 -18.63 0.87 12.56
N VAL A 74 -19.01 0.44 11.36
CA VAL A 74 -18.59 1.07 10.10
C VAL A 74 -19.78 1.31 9.17
N GLU A 75 -19.58 2.23 8.25
CA GLU A 75 -20.51 2.49 7.15
C GLU A 75 -19.89 1.98 5.84
N PHE A 76 -20.72 1.34 4.99
CA PHE A 76 -20.35 0.89 3.67
C PHE A 76 -21.11 1.71 2.64
N GLN A 77 -20.42 2.55 1.91
CA GLN A 77 -20.94 3.34 0.81
C GLN A 77 -20.50 2.71 -0.52
N GLU A 78 -21.45 2.39 -1.38
CA GLU A 78 -21.15 1.91 -2.73
C GLU A 78 -20.68 3.06 -3.62
N LEU A 79 -19.65 2.84 -4.41
CA LEU A 79 -19.06 3.82 -5.30
C LEU A 79 -19.29 3.42 -6.76
N ASP A 80 -19.63 4.37 -7.60
CA ASP A 80 -19.71 4.17 -9.06
C ASP A 80 -18.32 4.04 -9.68
N ASP A 81 -17.37 4.87 -9.23
CA ASP A 81 -15.97 4.88 -9.66
C ASP A 81 -15.05 4.91 -8.44
N PRO A 82 -14.65 3.73 -7.91
CA PRO A 82 -13.82 3.62 -6.73
C PRO A 82 -12.41 4.17 -6.93
N GLU A 83 -11.85 4.07 -8.14
CA GLU A 83 -10.54 4.60 -8.47
C GLU A 83 -10.54 6.13 -8.46
N ALA A 84 -11.51 6.76 -9.09
CA ALA A 84 -11.65 8.22 -9.10
C ALA A 84 -11.89 8.77 -7.70
N ARG A 85 -12.74 8.12 -6.89
CA ARG A 85 -13.01 8.53 -5.50
C ARG A 85 -11.78 8.37 -4.61
N THR A 86 -11.06 7.27 -4.74
CA THR A 86 -9.80 7.04 -4.00
C THR A 86 -8.76 8.09 -4.37
N ALA A 87 -8.60 8.37 -5.67
CA ALA A 87 -7.68 9.40 -6.15
C ALA A 87 -8.02 10.80 -5.61
N GLU A 88 -9.31 11.13 -5.50
CA GLU A 88 -9.78 12.38 -4.90
C GLU A 88 -9.37 12.49 -3.42
N LEU A 89 -9.64 11.45 -2.63
CA LEU A 89 -9.25 11.41 -1.21
C LEU A 89 -7.73 11.56 -1.04
N LEU A 90 -6.94 10.84 -1.86
CA LEU A 90 -5.48 10.94 -1.83
C LEU A 90 -4.99 12.35 -2.21
N ALA A 91 -5.60 12.98 -3.22
CA ALA A 91 -5.27 14.35 -3.64
C ALA A 91 -5.64 15.41 -2.59
N GLN A 92 -6.63 15.12 -1.73
CA GLN A 92 -6.98 15.92 -0.56
C GLN A 92 -6.03 15.71 0.63
N GLY A 93 -5.03 14.83 0.49
CA GLY A 93 -4.03 14.53 1.52
C GLY A 93 -4.45 13.43 2.52
N HIS A 94 -5.56 12.73 2.27
CA HIS A 94 -5.96 11.60 3.08
C HIS A 94 -5.11 10.37 2.81
N ILE A 95 -5.00 9.51 3.83
CA ILE A 95 -4.40 8.17 3.72
C ILE A 95 -5.54 7.18 3.52
N VAL A 96 -5.45 6.37 2.47
CA VAL A 96 -6.50 5.41 2.10
C VAL A 96 -5.94 3.99 2.14
N ALA A 97 -6.61 3.10 2.89
CA ALA A 97 -6.36 1.67 2.80
C ALA A 97 -7.12 1.08 1.60
N ARG A 98 -6.50 0.17 0.87
CA ARG A 98 -7.07 -0.50 -0.29
C ARG A 98 -7.00 -2.01 -0.14
N CYS A 99 -8.15 -2.67 -0.28
CA CYS A 99 -8.33 -4.11 -0.36
C CYS A 99 -9.17 -4.40 -1.60
N SER A 100 -8.55 -4.76 -2.73
CA SER A 100 -9.24 -4.82 -4.02
C SER A 100 -8.72 -5.95 -4.90
N GLY A 101 -9.63 -6.63 -5.60
CA GLY A 101 -9.31 -7.76 -6.47
C GLY A 101 -8.55 -8.88 -5.76
N ARG A 102 -7.82 -9.67 -6.53
CA ARG A 102 -7.02 -10.78 -5.99
C ARG A 102 -5.79 -10.28 -5.24
N MET A 103 -5.54 -10.90 -4.06
CA MET A 103 -4.37 -10.60 -3.26
C MET A 103 -3.07 -10.95 -4.01
N GLU A 104 -2.08 -10.10 -3.89
CA GLU A 104 -0.73 -10.36 -4.37
C GLU A 104 -0.04 -11.46 -3.56
N PHE A 105 0.70 -12.36 -4.23
CA PHE A 105 1.56 -13.35 -3.61
C PHE A 105 2.86 -12.73 -3.12
N GLY A 106 3.34 -13.15 -1.96
CA GLY A 106 4.62 -12.75 -1.42
C GLY A 106 4.55 -11.66 -0.34
N ALA A 107 5.73 -11.19 0.08
CA ALA A 107 5.88 -10.32 1.25
C ALA A 107 5.62 -8.83 0.98
N ARG A 108 5.26 -8.46 -0.26
CA ARG A 108 5.09 -7.06 -0.66
C ARG A 108 3.65 -6.77 -1.07
N ALA A 109 3.11 -5.64 -0.58
CA ALA A 109 1.87 -5.09 -1.10
C ALA A 109 2.15 -4.40 -2.44
N LEU A 110 1.41 -4.77 -3.46
CA LEU A 110 1.59 -4.29 -4.83
C LEU A 110 0.32 -3.61 -5.38
N GLY A 111 -0.44 -3.00 -4.47
CA GLY A 111 -1.61 -2.20 -4.81
C GLY A 111 -2.94 -2.82 -4.37
N ASN A 112 -3.04 -4.13 -4.20
CA ASN A 112 -4.30 -4.79 -3.87
C ASN A 112 -4.54 -4.96 -2.36
N ARG A 113 -3.49 -4.99 -1.56
CA ARG A 113 -3.54 -5.01 -0.09
C ARG A 113 -2.62 -3.93 0.47
N SER A 114 -2.96 -2.68 0.21
CA SER A 114 -2.08 -1.52 0.34
C SER A 114 -2.66 -0.42 1.22
N ILE A 115 -1.77 0.33 1.86
CA ILE A 115 -2.06 1.66 2.39
C ILE A 115 -1.39 2.65 1.44
N LEU A 116 -2.17 3.59 0.94
CA LEU A 116 -1.79 4.55 -0.08
C LEU A 116 -1.82 5.98 0.47
N ALA A 117 -0.91 6.82 -0.01
CA ALA A 117 -0.87 8.25 0.31
C ALA A 117 -0.19 9.04 -0.83
N ASP A 118 -0.31 10.37 -0.77
CA ASP A 118 0.45 11.28 -1.65
C ASP A 118 1.93 11.30 -1.25
N PRO A 119 2.85 10.81 -2.09
CA PRO A 119 4.27 10.78 -1.76
C PRO A 119 4.97 12.14 -1.83
N GLY A 120 4.38 13.16 -2.43
CA GLY A 120 4.89 14.53 -2.44
C GLY A 120 4.74 15.24 -1.09
N ASN A 121 3.99 14.65 -0.15
CA ASN A 121 3.83 15.18 1.20
C ASN A 121 4.67 14.39 2.22
N PRO A 122 5.82 14.93 2.68
CA PRO A 122 6.71 14.20 3.61
C PRO A 122 6.07 13.95 4.99
N VAL A 123 5.04 14.70 5.37
CA VAL A 123 4.34 14.54 6.66
C VAL A 123 3.64 13.20 6.76
N VAL A 124 3.21 12.62 5.63
CA VAL A 124 2.47 11.33 5.62
C VAL A 124 3.28 10.18 6.22
N VAL A 125 4.63 10.23 6.15
CA VAL A 125 5.52 9.23 6.75
C VAL A 125 5.28 9.11 8.25
N ASN A 126 5.29 10.24 8.95
CA ASN A 126 5.06 10.28 10.39
C ASN A 126 3.62 9.89 10.74
N VAL A 127 2.65 10.33 9.93
CA VAL A 127 1.23 10.00 10.14
C VAL A 127 1.01 8.49 10.02
N ILE A 128 1.46 7.86 8.93
CA ILE A 128 1.32 6.41 8.72
C ILE A 128 2.04 5.62 9.83
N ASN A 129 3.23 6.05 10.25
CA ASN A 129 3.96 5.39 11.33
C ASN A 129 3.21 5.46 12.66
N ARG A 130 2.63 6.60 13.02
CA ARG A 130 1.81 6.75 14.23
C ARG A 130 0.49 5.98 14.16
N MET A 131 -0.16 5.99 12.99
CA MET A 131 -1.48 5.40 12.82
C MET A 131 -1.47 3.87 12.84
N ILE A 132 -0.41 3.25 12.28
CA ILE A 132 -0.47 1.81 12.00
C ILE A 132 0.88 1.08 12.00
N LYS A 133 1.99 1.73 11.59
CA LYS A 133 3.22 1.00 11.29
C LYS A 133 4.19 0.91 12.45
N GLN A 134 4.24 1.90 13.34
CA GLN A 134 5.20 1.95 14.47
C GLN A 134 6.63 1.55 14.06
N ARG A 135 7.04 1.95 12.83
CA ARG A 135 8.35 1.63 12.26
C ARG A 135 9.38 2.64 12.72
N ASP A 136 10.64 2.21 12.70
CA ASP A 136 11.76 3.09 12.83
C ASP A 136 11.78 4.14 11.70
N PHE A 137 12.17 5.35 12.01
CA PHE A 137 12.08 6.51 11.11
C PHE A 137 12.94 6.38 9.84
N TRP A 138 13.96 5.51 9.85
CA TRP A 138 14.86 5.29 8.70
C TRP A 138 14.32 4.28 7.66
N MET A 139 13.22 3.59 7.94
CA MET A 139 12.63 2.64 7.00
C MET A 139 11.78 3.37 5.97
N PRO A 140 12.24 3.54 4.70
CA PRO A 140 11.47 4.24 3.69
C PRO A 140 10.25 3.44 3.27
N PHE A 141 9.21 4.15 2.85
CA PHE A 141 8.11 3.56 2.10
C PHE A 141 8.52 3.33 0.65
N ALA A 142 7.67 2.70 -0.14
CA ALA A 142 7.93 2.43 -1.54
C ALA A 142 6.99 3.25 -2.43
N PRO A 143 7.46 3.84 -3.55
CA PRO A 143 6.58 4.45 -4.51
C PRO A 143 6.05 3.42 -5.50
N ALA A 144 4.77 3.56 -5.89
CA ALA A 144 4.14 2.90 -7.02
C ALA A 144 3.93 3.96 -8.12
N VAL A 145 4.52 3.74 -9.29
CA VAL A 145 4.59 4.69 -10.42
C VAL A 145 3.93 4.04 -11.63
N LEU A 146 3.22 4.81 -12.47
CA LEU A 146 2.79 4.29 -13.78
C LEU A 146 4.01 3.83 -14.58
N GLY A 147 3.93 2.63 -15.16
CA GLY A 147 5.03 2.05 -15.93
C GLY A 147 5.50 2.95 -17.07
N GLU A 148 4.54 3.59 -17.75
CA GLU A 148 4.76 4.53 -18.87
C GLU A 148 5.42 5.84 -18.44
N GLN A 149 5.41 6.14 -17.13
CA GLN A 149 5.97 7.36 -16.54
C GLN A 149 7.22 7.09 -15.69
N ALA A 150 7.71 5.84 -15.64
CA ALA A 150 8.78 5.44 -14.74
C ALA A 150 10.07 6.24 -14.94
N GLU A 151 10.48 6.49 -16.20
CA GLU A 151 11.70 7.22 -16.54
C GLU A 151 11.66 8.71 -16.11
N ARG A 152 10.46 9.26 -15.86
CA ARG A 152 10.33 10.60 -15.26
C ARG A 152 10.89 10.63 -13.83
N TYR A 153 10.79 9.54 -13.09
CA TYR A 153 11.07 9.48 -11.66
C TYR A 153 12.35 8.74 -11.30
N ILE A 154 12.77 7.79 -12.14
CA ILE A 154 13.91 6.90 -11.85
C ILE A 154 14.81 6.69 -13.06
N HIS A 155 16.09 6.45 -12.78
CA HIS A 155 17.07 6.00 -13.77
C HIS A 155 16.98 4.48 -13.88
N ILE A 156 16.69 3.98 -15.09
CA ILE A 156 16.49 2.56 -15.36
C ILE A 156 17.76 1.99 -16.01
N PRO A 157 18.49 1.05 -15.34
CA PRO A 157 19.61 0.34 -15.94
C PRO A 157 19.20 -0.42 -17.21
N SER A 158 20.08 -0.42 -18.22
CA SER A 158 19.82 -1.07 -19.50
C SER A 158 19.75 -2.60 -19.40
N SER A 159 20.34 -3.19 -18.37
CA SER A 159 20.36 -4.62 -18.10
C SER A 159 19.01 -5.19 -17.61
N LEU A 160 18.06 -4.32 -17.19
CA LEU A 160 16.77 -4.77 -16.68
C LEU A 160 15.80 -5.09 -17.83
N PRO A 161 14.90 -6.10 -17.63
CA PRO A 161 13.95 -6.53 -18.65
C PRO A 161 12.97 -5.41 -19.01
N LYS A 162 12.80 -5.18 -20.32
CA LYS A 162 11.85 -4.21 -20.87
C LYS A 162 10.71 -4.96 -21.57
N PRO A 163 9.53 -4.35 -21.67
CA PRO A 163 9.16 -3.00 -21.19
C PRO A 163 8.81 -2.94 -19.70
N ARG A 164 8.57 -4.05 -19.00
CA ARG A 164 8.02 -4.10 -17.65
C ARG A 164 9.12 -4.14 -16.59
N VAL A 165 9.76 -3.02 -16.37
CA VAL A 165 10.82 -2.90 -15.36
C VAL A 165 10.22 -2.91 -13.97
N SER A 166 10.72 -3.80 -13.08
CA SER A 166 10.40 -3.82 -11.63
C SER A 166 8.89 -3.76 -11.23
N PRO A 167 7.99 -4.55 -11.84
CA PRO A 167 6.57 -4.52 -11.47
C PRO A 167 6.32 -5.04 -10.04
N TYR A 168 7.28 -5.71 -9.42
CA TYR A 168 7.16 -6.42 -8.15
C TYR A 168 8.13 -5.92 -7.07
N MET A 169 8.64 -4.68 -7.17
CA MET A 169 9.53 -4.06 -6.17
C MET A 169 10.84 -4.83 -5.92
N MET A 170 11.43 -5.46 -6.95
CA MET A 170 12.62 -6.28 -6.79
C MET A 170 13.93 -5.48 -6.86
N HIS A 171 13.88 -4.22 -7.28
CA HIS A 171 15.04 -3.35 -7.46
C HIS A 171 14.88 -2.03 -6.72
N ALA A 172 16.00 -1.44 -6.31
CA ALA A 172 16.10 -0.03 -6.00
C ALA A 172 16.59 0.73 -7.24
N PHE A 173 16.31 2.01 -7.31
CA PHE A 173 16.69 2.89 -8.42
C PHE A 173 17.16 4.23 -7.88
N GLU A 174 18.11 4.86 -8.56
CA GLU A 174 18.38 6.27 -8.36
C GLU A 174 17.20 7.11 -8.85
N THR A 175 16.88 8.16 -8.11
CA THR A 175 15.80 9.08 -8.47
C THR A 175 16.29 10.19 -9.38
N THR A 176 15.41 10.67 -10.27
CA THR A 176 15.67 11.80 -11.17
C THR A 176 15.51 13.14 -10.46
N GLY A 177 15.58 14.24 -11.21
CA GLY A 177 15.27 15.60 -10.74
C GLY A 177 13.84 15.79 -10.23
N CYS A 178 12.90 14.87 -10.54
CA CYS A 178 11.52 14.86 -10.03
C CYS A 178 11.37 14.20 -8.64
N ARG A 179 12.46 14.06 -7.88
CA ARG A 179 12.48 13.43 -6.56
C ARG A 179 11.46 14.01 -5.59
N GLU A 180 11.19 15.30 -5.64
CA GLU A 180 10.22 15.97 -4.74
C GLU A 180 8.80 15.43 -4.91
N ASP A 181 8.44 14.91 -6.09
CA ASP A 181 7.14 14.29 -6.35
C ASP A 181 6.92 12.98 -5.56
N LEU A 182 8.00 12.37 -5.05
CA LEU A 182 7.98 11.10 -4.33
C LEU A 182 8.82 11.11 -3.04
N ILE A 183 9.07 12.29 -2.48
CA ILE A 183 9.99 12.50 -1.35
C ILE A 183 9.67 11.64 -0.11
N ALA A 184 8.39 11.37 0.17
CA ALA A 184 7.95 10.53 1.28
C ALA A 184 8.25 9.03 1.07
N ALA A 185 8.65 8.62 -0.13
CA ALA A 185 8.93 7.24 -0.51
C ALA A 185 10.37 7.02 -1.01
N VAL A 186 11.26 7.98 -0.75
CA VAL A 186 12.69 7.95 -1.10
C VAL A 186 13.50 7.65 0.15
N HIS A 187 14.57 6.89 -0.02
CA HIS A 187 15.49 6.58 1.08
C HIS A 187 16.27 7.86 1.47
N PRO A 188 16.21 8.29 2.75
CA PRO A 188 16.69 9.61 3.14
C PRO A 188 18.22 9.79 3.02
N ALA A 189 19.01 8.71 3.07
CA ALA A 189 20.46 8.80 3.07
C ALA A 189 21.09 8.81 1.67
N ASP A 190 20.53 8.08 0.71
CA ASP A 190 21.12 7.92 -0.62
C ASP A 190 20.18 8.26 -1.78
N HIS A 191 18.98 8.73 -1.45
CA HIS A 191 17.95 9.16 -2.41
C HIS A 191 17.53 8.09 -3.44
N THR A 192 17.77 6.82 -3.15
CA THR A 192 17.22 5.73 -3.96
C THR A 192 15.79 5.39 -3.54
N ALA A 193 15.02 4.81 -4.44
CA ALA A 193 13.67 4.35 -4.17
C ALA A 193 13.47 2.90 -4.63
N ARG A 194 12.73 2.10 -3.84
CA ARG A 194 12.29 0.76 -4.23
C ARG A 194 10.97 0.84 -4.96
N VAL A 195 11.02 1.07 -6.25
CA VAL A 195 9.86 1.38 -7.06
C VAL A 195 9.10 0.13 -7.50
N GLN A 196 7.76 0.21 -7.41
CA GLN A 196 6.86 -0.63 -8.20
C GLN A 196 6.48 0.14 -9.46
N THR A 197 6.72 -0.41 -10.65
CA THR A 197 6.09 0.09 -11.87
C THR A 197 4.76 -0.61 -12.09
N VAL A 198 3.70 0.15 -12.23
CA VAL A 198 2.33 -0.36 -12.36
C VAL A 198 1.92 -0.32 -13.82
N TRP A 199 1.61 -1.51 -14.38
CA TRP A 199 1.24 -1.69 -15.77
C TRP A 199 -0.23 -2.07 -15.87
N LYS A 200 -0.94 -1.50 -16.84
CA LYS A 200 -2.38 -1.68 -17.03
C LYS A 200 -2.79 -3.14 -17.23
N ASP A 201 -1.99 -3.91 -17.92
CA ASP A 201 -2.24 -5.33 -18.20
C ASP A 201 -1.98 -6.26 -17.00
N LEU A 202 -1.14 -5.82 -16.03
CA LEU A 202 -0.89 -6.57 -14.81
C LEU A 202 -1.88 -6.22 -13.68
N ASN A 203 -2.23 -4.94 -13.53
CA ASN A 203 -3.16 -4.47 -12.51
C ASN A 203 -3.96 -3.25 -13.04
N PRO A 204 -5.00 -3.46 -13.84
CA PRO A 204 -5.75 -2.38 -14.49
C PRO A 204 -6.39 -1.40 -13.51
N SER A 205 -6.93 -1.89 -12.40
CA SER A 205 -7.59 -1.05 -11.38
C SER A 205 -6.58 -0.16 -10.64
N PHE A 206 -5.42 -0.70 -10.23
CA PHE A 206 -4.40 0.11 -9.55
C PHE A 206 -3.74 1.11 -10.52
N HIS A 207 -3.57 0.72 -11.79
CA HIS A 207 -3.11 1.63 -12.85
C HIS A 207 -4.08 2.81 -13.02
N ALA A 208 -5.39 2.54 -13.15
CA ALA A 208 -6.43 3.55 -13.29
C ALA A 208 -6.48 4.51 -12.09
N LEU A 209 -6.26 4.00 -10.87
CA LEU A 209 -6.17 4.82 -9.67
C LEU A 209 -5.00 5.81 -9.74
N ILE A 210 -3.78 5.34 -10.08
CA ILE A 210 -2.61 6.22 -10.18
C ILE A 210 -2.80 7.23 -11.30
N GLU A 211 -3.37 6.82 -12.42
CA GLU A 211 -3.71 7.72 -13.54
C GLU A 211 -4.71 8.81 -13.11
N ALA A 212 -5.78 8.42 -12.38
CA ALA A 212 -6.76 9.36 -11.85
C ALA A 212 -6.16 10.35 -10.83
N PHE A 213 -5.21 9.88 -10.00
CA PHE A 213 -4.45 10.75 -9.10
C PHE A 213 -3.53 11.70 -9.89
N GLY A 214 -2.85 11.19 -10.93
CA GLY A 214 -2.00 11.97 -11.81
C GLY A 214 -2.75 13.10 -12.53
N ARG A 215 -3.97 12.83 -13.00
CA ARG A 215 -4.83 13.88 -13.61
C ARG A 215 -5.18 15.01 -12.65
N ARG A 216 -5.24 14.74 -11.34
CA ARG A 216 -5.58 15.76 -10.32
C ARG A 216 -4.37 16.53 -9.83
N THR A 217 -3.20 15.89 -9.77
CA THR A 217 -2.03 16.43 -9.07
C THR A 217 -0.82 16.69 -9.97
N GLY A 218 -0.84 16.19 -11.21
CA GLY A 218 0.33 16.18 -12.11
C GLY A 218 1.38 15.10 -11.75
N ARG A 219 1.16 14.30 -10.69
CA ARG A 219 2.05 13.26 -10.19
C ARG A 219 1.47 11.87 -10.41
N HIS A 220 2.10 11.07 -11.28
CA HIS A 220 1.67 9.70 -11.59
C HIS A 220 2.38 8.69 -10.69
N VAL A 221 2.37 8.96 -9.39
CA VAL A 221 3.04 8.16 -8.36
C VAL A 221 2.25 8.22 -7.06
N LEU A 222 2.16 7.08 -6.35
CA LEU A 222 1.59 6.98 -5.00
C LEU A 222 2.61 6.36 -4.05
N LEU A 223 2.60 6.78 -2.78
CA LEU A 223 3.23 6.01 -1.71
C LEU A 223 2.43 4.74 -1.50
N ASN A 224 3.12 3.59 -1.48
CA ASN A 224 2.55 2.27 -1.27
C ASN A 224 3.23 1.55 -0.12
N THR A 225 2.45 1.09 0.85
CA THR A 225 2.93 0.22 1.92
C THR A 225 1.89 -0.86 2.22
N SER A 226 2.33 -1.98 2.83
CA SER A 226 1.45 -3.13 3.12
C SER A 226 0.30 -2.77 4.05
N PHE A 227 -0.89 -3.31 3.78
CA PHE A 227 -2.06 -3.13 4.63
C PHE A 227 -2.08 -4.16 5.75
N ASN A 228 -1.45 -3.83 6.87
CA ASN A 228 -1.40 -4.62 8.09
C ASN A 228 -1.05 -3.75 9.29
N LEU A 229 -1.45 -4.15 10.48
CA LEU A 229 -0.88 -3.64 11.73
C LEU A 229 0.58 -4.11 11.87
N HIS A 230 1.39 -3.36 12.61
CA HIS A 230 2.77 -3.75 12.90
C HIS A 230 2.83 -5.14 13.54
N GLY A 231 3.70 -6.01 13.01
CA GLY A 231 3.86 -7.39 13.52
C GLY A 231 2.77 -8.38 13.09
N PHE A 232 1.75 -7.94 12.35
CA PHE A 232 0.69 -8.80 11.85
C PHE A 232 0.84 -9.08 10.34
N PRO A 233 0.25 -10.18 9.83
CA PRO A 233 0.18 -10.45 8.40
C PRO A 233 -0.55 -9.34 7.63
N ILE A 234 -0.33 -9.29 6.32
CA ILE A 234 -1.12 -8.47 5.40
C ILE A 234 -2.57 -9.02 5.40
N VAL A 235 -3.56 -8.13 5.39
CA VAL A 235 -4.97 -8.51 5.32
C VAL A 235 -5.26 -9.36 4.09
N ALA A 236 -6.07 -10.41 4.24
CA ALA A 236 -6.44 -11.28 3.14
C ALA A 236 -7.76 -10.84 2.48
N GLY A 237 -8.79 -10.57 3.24
CA GLY A 237 -10.13 -10.23 2.78
C GLY A 237 -10.75 -9.03 3.51
N ALA A 238 -12.05 -8.84 3.30
CA ALA A 238 -12.82 -7.74 3.85
C ALA A 238 -12.88 -7.76 5.38
N CYS A 239 -13.04 -8.93 6.01
CA CYS A 239 -13.09 -9.05 7.46
C CYS A 239 -11.80 -8.57 8.12
N ASP A 240 -10.65 -8.99 7.59
CA ASP A 240 -9.35 -8.53 8.08
C ASP A 240 -9.18 -7.03 7.87
N ALA A 241 -9.54 -6.55 6.68
CA ALA A 241 -9.40 -5.14 6.29
C ALA A 241 -10.20 -4.21 7.21
N VAL A 242 -11.47 -4.54 7.48
CA VAL A 242 -12.31 -3.78 8.42
C VAL A 242 -11.79 -3.91 9.85
N GLY A 243 -11.33 -5.09 10.24
CA GLY A 243 -10.70 -5.30 11.55
C GLY A 243 -9.46 -4.43 11.77
N VAL A 244 -8.62 -4.26 10.75
CA VAL A 244 -7.45 -3.34 10.81
C VAL A 244 -7.89 -1.88 10.80
N LEU A 245 -8.88 -1.50 9.97
CA LEU A 245 -9.45 -0.15 9.98
C LEU A 245 -9.87 0.25 11.39
N LEU A 246 -10.65 -0.60 12.07
CA LEU A 246 -11.18 -0.31 13.41
C LEU A 246 -10.11 -0.20 14.50
N ARG A 247 -9.00 -0.97 14.37
CA ARG A 247 -7.89 -1.00 15.35
C ARG A 247 -6.75 -0.03 15.06
N SER A 248 -6.85 0.75 14.00
CA SER A 248 -5.82 1.72 13.59
C SER A 248 -6.36 3.15 13.57
N GLY A 249 -5.50 4.11 13.27
CA GLY A 249 -5.88 5.50 13.02
C GLY A 249 -6.42 5.77 11.61
N LEU A 250 -6.53 4.74 10.74
CA LEU A 250 -7.07 4.89 9.39
C LEU A 250 -8.54 5.34 9.43
N GLU A 251 -8.91 6.24 8.51
CA GLU A 251 -10.27 6.77 8.37
C GLU A 251 -10.98 6.18 7.15
N TYR A 252 -10.23 5.91 6.08
CA TYR A 252 -10.75 5.47 4.79
C TYR A 252 -10.20 4.11 4.40
N LEU A 253 -11.12 3.21 4.04
CA LEU A 253 -10.82 1.91 3.46
C LEU A 253 -11.69 1.72 2.22
N VAL A 254 -11.07 1.34 1.11
CA VAL A 254 -11.80 0.93 -0.10
C VAL A 254 -11.67 -0.59 -0.27
N ILE A 255 -12.83 -1.29 -0.27
CA ILE A 255 -12.92 -2.71 -0.56
C ILE A 255 -13.64 -2.86 -1.90
N ASP A 256 -12.91 -3.21 -2.96
CA ASP A 256 -13.41 -3.21 -4.34
C ASP A 256 -14.18 -1.91 -4.65
N ARG A 257 -15.50 -1.96 -4.76
CA ARG A 257 -16.36 -0.80 -5.01
C ARG A 257 -16.95 -0.14 -3.75
N TRP A 258 -16.54 -0.56 -2.56
CA TRP A 258 -17.12 -0.07 -1.30
C TRP A 258 -16.14 0.83 -0.56
N LEU A 259 -16.53 2.09 -0.32
CA LEU A 259 -15.87 2.95 0.64
C LEU A 259 -16.38 2.61 2.04
N VAL A 260 -15.46 2.28 2.93
CA VAL A 260 -15.74 1.90 4.31
C VAL A 260 -15.15 2.95 5.24
N THR A 261 -15.97 3.53 6.09
CA THR A 261 -15.58 4.54 7.07
C THR A 261 -16.08 4.16 8.45
N LYS A 262 -15.38 4.60 9.50
CA LYS A 262 -15.83 4.39 10.87
C LYS A 262 -17.09 5.21 11.15
N ARG A 263 -18.09 4.60 11.75
CA ARG A 263 -19.21 5.37 12.31
C ARG A 263 -18.69 6.23 13.46
N ARG A 264 -18.90 7.53 13.41
CA ARG A 264 -18.63 8.40 14.57
C ARG A 264 -19.57 7.95 15.69
N ARG A 265 -19.04 7.41 16.79
CA ARG A 265 -19.81 7.31 18.01
C ARG A 265 -20.16 8.73 18.40
N LEU A 266 -21.45 9.09 18.35
CA LEU A 266 -21.95 10.23 19.07
C LEU A 266 -21.72 9.86 20.54
N GLU A 267 -20.68 10.44 21.17
CA GLU A 267 -20.61 10.38 22.62
C GLU A 267 -21.91 10.96 23.14
N PRO A 268 -22.65 10.27 24.04
CA PRO A 268 -23.80 10.85 24.65
C PRO A 268 -23.33 12.15 25.32
N VAL A 269 -23.93 13.27 24.91
CA VAL A 269 -23.72 14.56 25.57
C VAL A 269 -23.94 14.29 27.05
N ARG A 270 -22.86 14.23 27.84
CA ARG A 270 -22.98 14.22 29.30
C ARG A 270 -23.76 15.48 29.65
N ALA A 271 -25.02 15.31 30.00
CA ALA A 271 -25.82 16.39 30.54
C ALA A 271 -24.98 17.02 31.66
N ALA A 272 -24.63 18.28 31.49
CA ALA A 272 -23.99 19.06 32.53
C ALA A 272 -24.89 18.95 33.75
N SER A 273 -24.47 18.19 34.75
CA SER A 273 -25.11 18.14 36.03
C SER A 273 -24.94 19.53 36.67
N THR A 274 -25.97 20.34 36.52
CA THR A 274 -26.16 21.57 37.27
C THR A 274 -26.30 21.16 38.74
N GLN A 275 -25.22 21.12 39.47
CA GLN A 275 -25.27 21.26 40.93
C GLN A 275 -24.64 22.59 41.30
N GLN A 276 -25.48 23.64 41.20
CA GLN A 276 -25.39 24.76 42.08
C GLN A 276 -25.88 24.29 43.44
N GLY A 277 -24.97 24.12 44.37
CA GLY A 277 -25.26 23.91 45.79
C GLY A 277 -24.46 24.91 46.59
N LEU A 278 -25.12 26.02 46.93
CA LEU A 278 -24.73 26.97 47.95
C LEU A 278 -24.09 26.27 49.16
N GLN A 279 -22.96 26.76 49.63
CA GLN A 279 -22.80 27.10 51.06
C GLN A 279 -21.65 28.07 51.20
N ALA A 280 -22.07 29.34 51.37
CA ALA A 280 -21.28 30.31 52.11
C ALA A 280 -21.44 29.97 53.58
N GLN A 281 -20.35 30.03 54.36
CA GLN A 281 -20.30 30.73 55.63
C GLN A 281 -19.08 30.34 56.46
N ASN A 282 -18.34 31.39 56.76
CA ASN A 282 -17.73 31.68 58.07
C ASN A 282 -16.56 30.78 58.53
N LEU A 283 -15.50 31.26 59.11
CA LEU A 283 -15.13 32.49 59.80
C LEU A 283 -13.66 32.40 60.27
N ILE A 284 -12.98 33.51 60.21
CA ILE A 284 -12.09 34.10 61.26
C ILE A 284 -10.81 33.33 61.67
N SER A 285 -9.67 33.98 61.41
CA SER A 285 -8.42 34.06 62.17
C SER A 285 -8.59 34.13 63.70
N PRO A 286 -7.60 34.11 64.57
CA PRO A 286 -6.14 34.27 64.37
C PRO A 286 -5.26 33.38 65.29
N ALA A 287 -4.04 33.23 65.04
CA ALA A 287 -2.87 33.48 65.89
C ALA A 287 -1.60 33.02 65.14
#